data_f2d3095aa05cc1f09262272314d23f8c
#
_entry.id   f2d3095aa05cc1f09262272314d23f8c
#
_cell.length_a   1.000
_cell.length_b   1.000
_cell.length_c   1.000
_cell.angle_alpha   90.00
_cell.angle_beta   90.00
_cell.angle_gamma   90.00
#
_symmetry.space_group_name_H-M   'P 1'
#
loop_
_entity.id
_entity.type
_entity.pdbx_description
1 polymer ?
#
loop_
_entity_poly.entity_id
_entity_poly.type
_entity_poly.pdbx_seq_one_letter_code
_entity_poly.pdbx_strand_id
1 'polypeptide(L)'
;LLYRMNMRLKDISPSKWKEIVDLINSDGLGGIHLWYGEASSSLTIMNKMQDMSKIPILFDADIEYGLHQRFPKGTDLLPLMAIAATNNPNNAYDIGKIIAKESRAVGIHWNFSPVVDVNNNPANPIINVRSFSEDPDMVIDYGIQFMKGLQDHGMLATAKHFPGHGDTETDSHSSLAMISSDSLRLWTLEIPPFQSMINNGVDAVMVGHMHAPDYQPESDIPASMDPFWVNDILRNRLNFNGAIVTDGMGMGGITKNYSDAFALVEAVNAGCDIIIQNYDISCLLYTSDAADD
;
A
#
# COMPACT_ATOMS: atom_id res chain seq x y z
N LEU A 1 -10.35 -6.09 5.73
CA LEU A 1 -10.51 -4.66 5.48
C LEU A 1 -9.57 -3.86 6.36
N LEU A 2 -8.85 -2.90 5.78
CA LEU A 2 -8.08 -1.89 6.52
C LEU A 2 -8.88 -0.59 6.55
N TYR A 3 -9.17 -0.14 7.75
CA TYR A 3 -9.95 1.07 7.97
C TYR A 3 -9.01 2.28 8.17
N ARG A 4 -9.08 3.27 7.29
CA ARG A 4 -8.22 4.45 7.33
C ARG A 4 -8.68 5.47 8.37
N MET A 5 -7.77 5.92 9.24
CA MET A 5 -8.09 6.92 10.24
C MET A 5 -6.90 7.75 10.73
N ASN A 6 -7.21 8.91 11.30
CA ASN A 6 -6.28 9.70 12.11
C ASN A 6 -6.28 9.20 13.54
N MET A 7 -5.10 8.98 14.12
CA MET A 7 -4.92 8.47 15.49
C MET A 7 -4.49 9.55 16.49
N ARG A 8 -4.84 10.81 16.23
CA ARG A 8 -4.71 11.88 17.24
C ARG A 8 -6.02 11.99 18.01
N LEU A 9 -5.94 12.00 19.34
CA LEU A 9 -7.15 12.06 20.22
C LEU A 9 -8.12 13.17 19.84
N LYS A 10 -7.62 14.35 19.45
CA LYS A 10 -8.43 15.50 19.03
C LYS A 10 -9.22 15.28 17.74
N ASP A 11 -8.80 14.32 16.91
CA ASP A 11 -9.41 14.03 15.60
C ASP A 11 -10.48 12.93 15.70
N ILE A 12 -10.57 12.23 16.86
CA ILE A 12 -11.52 11.15 17.08
C ILE A 12 -12.70 11.66 17.88
N SER A 13 -13.82 11.95 17.20
CA SER A 13 -15.07 12.30 17.85
C SER A 13 -15.66 11.11 18.64
N PRO A 14 -16.53 11.37 19.65
CA PRO A 14 -17.23 10.31 20.35
C PRO A 14 -18.04 9.37 19.43
N SER A 15 -18.64 9.92 18.36
CA SER A 15 -19.39 9.15 17.36
C SER A 15 -18.44 8.24 16.56
N LYS A 16 -17.28 8.75 16.15
CA LYS A 16 -16.28 7.96 15.44
C LYS A 16 -15.68 6.86 16.31
N TRP A 17 -15.44 7.15 17.58
CA TRP A 17 -15.00 6.13 18.53
C TRP A 17 -16.05 5.02 18.69
N LYS A 18 -17.34 5.40 18.81
CA LYS A 18 -18.43 4.42 18.90
C LYS A 18 -18.49 3.52 17.65
N GLU A 19 -18.41 4.10 16.46
CA GLU A 19 -18.38 3.35 15.18
C GLU A 19 -17.26 2.31 15.16
N ILE A 20 -16.03 2.71 15.56
CA ILE A 20 -14.88 1.79 15.60
C ILE A 20 -15.12 0.66 16.63
N VAL A 21 -15.66 1.00 17.80
CA VAL A 21 -15.97 0.00 18.84
C VAL A 21 -17.05 -0.97 18.36
N ASP A 22 -18.07 -0.48 17.67
CA ASP A 22 -19.13 -1.30 17.10
C ASP A 22 -18.53 -2.26 16.04
N LEU A 23 -17.67 -1.79 15.13
CA LEU A 23 -16.98 -2.62 14.15
C LEU A 23 -16.09 -3.70 14.78
N ILE A 24 -15.32 -3.35 15.82
CA ILE A 24 -14.47 -4.34 16.53
C ILE A 24 -15.32 -5.43 17.18
N ASN A 25 -16.49 -5.07 17.72
CA ASN A 25 -17.33 -6.00 18.49
C ASN A 25 -18.28 -6.83 17.62
N SER A 26 -18.74 -6.32 16.46
CA SER A 26 -19.67 -7.02 15.57
C SER A 26 -18.93 -7.99 14.64
N ASP A 27 -18.29 -7.46 13.62
CA ASP A 27 -17.79 -8.25 12.50
C ASP A 27 -16.29 -8.54 12.58
N GLY A 28 -15.63 -7.87 13.54
CA GLY A 28 -14.18 -7.86 13.66
C GLY A 28 -13.52 -6.89 12.67
N LEU A 29 -12.49 -6.20 13.14
CA LEU A 29 -11.69 -5.29 12.33
C LEU A 29 -10.33 -5.91 12.08
N GLY A 30 -9.98 -6.19 10.80
CA GLY A 30 -8.72 -6.83 10.45
C GLY A 30 -7.52 -5.91 10.65
N GLY A 31 -7.67 -4.63 10.34
CA GLY A 31 -6.59 -3.65 10.50
C GLY A 31 -7.03 -2.21 10.40
N ILE A 32 -6.11 -1.31 10.73
CA ILE A 32 -6.29 0.14 10.67
C ILE A 32 -5.11 0.76 9.97
N HIS A 33 -5.39 1.47 8.87
CA HIS A 33 -4.43 2.29 8.15
C HIS A 33 -4.30 3.67 8.82
N LEU A 34 -3.11 3.97 9.33
CA LEU A 34 -2.83 5.21 10.07
C LEU A 34 -2.40 6.33 9.13
N TRP A 35 -3.20 7.40 9.09
CA TRP A 35 -2.87 8.56 8.27
C TRP A 35 -2.02 9.58 9.00
N TYR A 36 -2.38 9.92 10.25
CA TYR A 36 -1.60 10.77 11.15
C TYR A 36 -1.74 10.32 12.59
N GLY A 37 -0.68 10.50 13.39
CA GLY A 37 -0.66 10.16 14.81
C GLY A 37 0.20 11.10 15.66
N GLU A 38 0.07 10.92 16.97
CA GLU A 38 0.99 11.40 18.00
C GLU A 38 1.39 10.20 18.86
N ALA A 39 2.68 9.96 19.05
CA ALA A 39 3.18 8.71 19.60
C ALA A 39 2.46 8.25 20.89
N SER A 40 2.29 9.14 21.89
CA SER A 40 1.68 8.76 23.17
C SER A 40 0.17 8.52 23.07
N SER A 41 -0.56 9.38 22.35
CA SER A 41 -2.02 9.27 22.21
C SER A 41 -2.39 8.10 21.27
N SER A 42 -1.67 7.92 20.17
CA SER A 42 -1.90 6.81 19.25
C SER A 42 -1.69 5.47 19.94
N LEU A 43 -0.60 5.28 20.67
CA LEU A 43 -0.33 4.05 21.39
C LEU A 43 -1.44 3.73 22.42
N THR A 44 -1.95 4.75 23.14
CA THR A 44 -3.05 4.56 24.08
C THR A 44 -4.32 4.10 23.37
N ILE A 45 -4.65 4.69 22.21
CA ILE A 45 -5.83 4.32 21.42
C ILE A 45 -5.68 2.91 20.87
N MET A 46 -4.53 2.62 20.27
CA MET A 46 -4.24 1.30 19.67
C MET A 46 -4.31 0.18 20.71
N ASN A 47 -3.74 0.38 21.91
CA ASN A 47 -3.84 -0.59 23.01
C ASN A 47 -5.30 -0.82 23.42
N LYS A 48 -6.12 0.23 23.56
CA LYS A 48 -7.54 0.06 23.86
C LYS A 48 -8.30 -0.72 22.78
N MET A 49 -7.96 -0.52 21.50
CA MET A 49 -8.56 -1.29 20.41
C MET A 49 -8.13 -2.75 20.46
N GLN A 50 -6.85 -3.03 20.72
CA GLN A 50 -6.34 -4.40 20.89
C GLN A 50 -7.03 -5.12 22.07
N ASP A 51 -7.19 -4.44 23.22
CA ASP A 51 -7.83 -5.01 24.42
C ASP A 51 -9.31 -5.39 24.19
N MET A 52 -9.99 -4.70 23.25
CA MET A 52 -11.38 -4.98 22.90
C MET A 52 -11.53 -6.03 21.80
N SER A 53 -10.51 -6.22 20.99
CA SER A 53 -10.59 -7.08 19.81
C SER A 53 -10.33 -8.54 20.14
N LYS A 54 -11.17 -9.45 19.58
CA LYS A 54 -10.97 -10.91 19.70
C LYS A 54 -9.82 -11.41 18.82
N ILE A 55 -9.58 -10.74 17.70
CA ILE A 55 -8.50 -11.02 16.75
C ILE A 55 -7.58 -9.80 16.78
N PRO A 56 -6.26 -9.96 16.95
CA PRO A 56 -5.34 -8.82 16.95
C PRO A 56 -5.49 -7.93 15.71
N ILE A 57 -5.66 -6.63 15.94
CA ILE A 57 -5.79 -5.63 14.86
C ILE A 57 -4.41 -5.34 14.28
N LEU A 58 -4.29 -5.37 12.98
CA LEU A 58 -3.08 -4.97 12.27
C LEU A 58 -3.06 -3.45 12.07
N PHE A 59 -2.01 -2.78 12.55
CA PHE A 59 -1.82 -1.35 12.32
C PHE A 59 -0.74 -1.13 11.26
N ASP A 60 -1.08 -0.38 10.22
CA ASP A 60 -0.22 -0.07 9.09
C ASP A 60 -0.14 1.43 8.81
N ALA A 61 0.85 1.85 8.02
CA ALA A 61 1.00 3.22 7.55
C ALA A 61 1.91 3.29 6.32
N ASP A 62 1.80 4.40 5.55
CA ASP A 62 2.77 4.77 4.52
C ASP A 62 3.94 5.53 5.17
N ILE A 63 5.05 4.86 5.37
CA ILE A 63 6.27 5.46 5.92
C ILE A 63 7.42 5.18 4.95
N GLU A 64 7.55 6.03 3.94
CA GLU A 64 8.51 5.85 2.84
C GLU A 64 9.89 6.42 3.19
N TYR A 65 9.94 7.55 3.93
CA TYR A 65 11.17 8.26 4.28
C TYR A 65 11.16 8.81 5.71
N GLY A 66 10.75 7.96 6.65
CA GLY A 66 10.81 8.24 8.09
C GLY A 66 9.45 8.39 8.75
N LEU A 67 9.41 8.07 10.04
CA LEU A 67 8.20 8.11 10.85
C LEU A 67 7.57 9.52 10.88
N HIS A 68 8.38 10.56 10.67
CA HIS A 68 7.93 11.96 10.59
C HIS A 68 6.79 12.19 9.61
N GLN A 69 6.71 11.42 8.51
CA GLN A 69 5.60 11.52 7.56
C GLN A 69 4.22 11.38 8.20
N ARG A 70 4.12 10.56 9.25
CA ARG A 70 2.85 10.25 9.93
C ARG A 70 2.82 10.72 11.38
N PHE A 71 3.98 10.82 12.01
CA PHE A 71 4.17 11.21 13.41
C PHE A 71 5.18 12.36 13.49
N PRO A 72 4.76 13.61 13.72
CA PRO A 72 5.62 14.79 13.57
C PRO A 72 6.91 14.80 14.42
N LYS A 73 7.00 13.96 15.46
CA LYS A 73 8.20 13.80 16.30
C LYS A 73 9.07 12.60 15.90
N GLY A 74 8.69 11.86 14.87
CA GLY A 74 9.51 10.81 14.29
C GLY A 74 10.73 11.37 13.55
N THR A 75 11.69 10.52 13.26
CA THR A 75 12.86 10.90 12.45
C THR A 75 12.40 11.23 11.03
N ASP A 76 12.84 12.39 10.53
CA ASP A 76 12.69 12.82 9.15
C ASP A 76 13.91 12.33 8.37
N LEU A 77 13.70 11.47 7.41
CA LEU A 77 14.75 10.83 6.62
C LEU A 77 14.70 11.32 5.16
N LEU A 78 15.69 10.92 4.37
CA LEU A 78 15.78 11.33 2.97
C LEU A 78 14.79 10.57 2.09
N PRO A 79 14.26 11.18 1.01
CA PRO A 79 13.54 10.48 -0.04
C PRO A 79 14.36 9.35 -0.67
N LEU A 80 13.70 8.32 -1.21
CA LEU A 80 14.37 7.12 -1.70
C LEU A 80 15.39 7.43 -2.81
N MET A 81 15.10 8.35 -3.71
CA MET A 81 16.04 8.79 -4.75
C MET A 81 17.32 9.39 -4.15
N ALA A 82 17.22 10.15 -3.07
CA ALA A 82 18.40 10.71 -2.40
C ALA A 82 19.24 9.63 -1.70
N ILE A 83 18.58 8.56 -1.20
CA ILE A 83 19.27 7.38 -0.66
C ILE A 83 20.05 6.67 -1.75
N ALA A 84 19.43 6.46 -2.93
CA ALA A 84 20.07 5.82 -4.08
C ALA A 84 21.27 6.64 -4.60
N ALA A 85 21.20 7.96 -4.57
CA ALA A 85 22.29 8.85 -4.95
C ALA A 85 23.55 8.70 -4.08
N THR A 86 23.48 8.01 -2.95
CA THR A 86 24.65 7.68 -2.12
C THR A 86 25.54 6.59 -2.70
N ASN A 87 25.10 5.90 -3.74
CA ASN A 87 25.78 4.74 -4.36
C ASN A 87 26.15 3.63 -3.36
N ASN A 88 25.37 3.46 -2.30
CA ASN A 88 25.54 2.43 -1.30
C ASN A 88 24.19 1.85 -0.84
N PRO A 89 23.78 0.67 -1.36
CA PRO A 89 22.50 0.05 -1.00
C PRO A 89 22.34 -0.27 0.49
N ASN A 90 23.43 -0.43 1.25
CA ASN A 90 23.34 -0.61 2.70
C ASN A 90 22.71 0.58 3.41
N ASN A 91 22.77 1.78 2.84
CA ASN A 91 22.08 2.94 3.38
C ASN A 91 20.55 2.75 3.34
N ALA A 92 20.02 2.07 2.33
CA ALA A 92 18.60 1.72 2.27
C ALA A 92 18.21 0.72 3.37
N TYR A 93 19.06 -0.27 3.66
CA TYR A 93 18.87 -1.17 4.80
C TYR A 93 18.81 -0.40 6.13
N ASP A 94 19.76 0.50 6.37
CA ASP A 94 19.79 1.29 7.61
C ASP A 94 18.57 2.20 7.74
N ILE A 95 18.08 2.78 6.66
CA ILE A 95 16.83 3.57 6.64
C ILE A 95 15.64 2.68 7.00
N GLY A 96 15.48 1.53 6.35
CA GLY A 96 14.42 0.56 6.66
C GLY A 96 14.45 0.11 8.13
N LYS A 97 15.63 -0.15 8.68
CA LYS A 97 15.85 -0.48 10.09
C LYS A 97 15.42 0.65 11.05
N ILE A 98 15.73 1.92 10.73
CA ILE A 98 15.33 3.07 11.55
C ILE A 98 13.81 3.18 11.54
N ILE A 99 13.20 3.13 10.35
CA ILE A 99 11.75 3.17 10.17
C ILE A 99 11.08 2.05 10.98
N ALA A 100 11.56 0.81 10.86
CA ALA A 100 10.98 -0.31 11.58
C ALA A 100 11.03 -0.12 13.10
N LYS A 101 12.20 0.27 13.64
CA LYS A 101 12.36 0.47 15.09
C LYS A 101 11.46 1.55 15.64
N GLU A 102 11.37 2.70 14.98
CA GLU A 102 10.53 3.80 15.43
C GLU A 102 9.04 3.46 15.28
N SER A 103 8.64 2.87 14.16
CA SER A 103 7.26 2.48 13.87
C SER A 103 6.76 1.39 14.83
N ARG A 104 7.59 0.37 15.09
CA ARG A 104 7.26 -0.68 16.07
C ARG A 104 7.13 -0.10 17.49
N ALA A 105 7.95 0.88 17.85
CA ALA A 105 7.87 1.53 19.16
C ALA A 105 6.57 2.31 19.38
N VAL A 106 5.91 2.78 18.31
CA VAL A 106 4.59 3.43 18.38
C VAL A 106 3.44 2.50 18.03
N GLY A 107 3.69 1.19 17.87
CA GLY A 107 2.67 0.16 17.67
C GLY A 107 2.28 -0.15 16.23
N ILE A 108 2.99 0.35 15.22
CA ILE A 108 2.76 0.04 13.81
C ILE A 108 3.43 -1.28 13.48
N HIS A 109 2.70 -2.17 12.79
CA HIS A 109 3.15 -3.53 12.46
C HIS A 109 3.60 -3.66 11.02
N TRP A 110 3.01 -2.88 10.12
CA TRP A 110 3.11 -3.04 8.67
C TRP A 110 3.37 -1.69 7.99
N ASN A 111 4.33 -1.66 7.07
CA ASN A 111 4.67 -0.46 6.29
C ASN A 111 4.33 -0.66 4.81
N PHE A 112 3.61 0.28 4.24
CA PHE A 112 3.39 0.33 2.80
C PHE A 112 4.57 0.98 2.08
N SER A 113 5.71 0.28 2.15
CA SER A 113 7.01 0.65 1.58
C SER A 113 7.88 -0.61 1.44
N PRO A 114 8.82 -0.66 0.49
CA PRO A 114 9.31 0.39 -0.39
C PRO A 114 8.45 0.64 -1.64
N VAL A 115 8.61 1.85 -2.22
CA VAL A 115 8.21 2.14 -3.59
C VAL A 115 9.25 1.53 -4.53
N VAL A 116 8.82 0.62 -5.39
CA VAL A 116 9.67 -0.07 -6.37
C VAL A 116 9.28 0.25 -7.83
N ASP A 117 8.49 1.30 -8.02
CA ASP A 117 8.23 1.88 -9.32
C ASP A 117 9.53 2.41 -9.93
N VAL A 118 9.75 2.18 -11.22
CA VAL A 118 10.91 2.71 -11.96
C VAL A 118 10.56 4.08 -12.51
N ASN A 119 11.21 5.16 -12.03
CA ASN A 119 10.87 6.55 -12.38
C ASN A 119 11.43 6.96 -13.73
N ASN A 120 10.96 6.32 -14.80
CA ASN A 120 11.48 6.51 -16.17
C ASN A 120 10.83 7.66 -16.95
N ASN A 121 9.72 8.23 -16.44
CA ASN A 121 9.04 9.37 -17.05
C ASN A 121 9.26 10.63 -16.20
N PRO A 122 10.04 11.62 -16.68
CA PRO A 122 10.27 12.86 -15.95
C PRO A 122 9.01 13.72 -15.76
N ALA A 123 7.94 13.46 -16.53
CA ALA A 123 6.64 14.12 -16.38
C ALA A 123 5.74 13.46 -15.32
N ASN A 124 6.18 12.35 -14.71
CA ASN A 124 5.39 11.66 -13.70
C ASN A 124 5.14 12.57 -12.48
N PRO A 125 3.86 12.83 -12.12
CA PRO A 125 3.54 13.79 -11.07
C PRO A 125 3.58 13.19 -9.65
N ILE A 126 3.63 11.84 -9.52
CA ILE A 126 3.37 11.17 -8.23
C ILE A 126 4.55 10.34 -7.73
N ILE A 127 5.32 9.69 -8.60
CA ILE A 127 6.45 8.84 -8.19
C ILE A 127 7.69 9.69 -7.93
N ASN A 128 8.29 10.27 -8.95
CA ASN A 128 9.39 11.21 -8.80
C ASN A 128 10.42 10.73 -7.73
N VAL A 129 10.72 11.57 -6.75
CA VAL A 129 11.71 11.28 -5.67
C VAL A 129 11.31 10.13 -4.72
N ARG A 130 10.08 9.63 -4.81
CA ARG A 130 9.63 8.44 -4.09
C ARG A 130 10.23 7.14 -4.62
N SER A 131 10.63 7.08 -5.90
CA SER A 131 11.40 5.97 -6.47
C SER A 131 12.88 6.07 -6.09
N PHE A 132 13.57 4.93 -6.11
CA PHE A 132 15.02 4.91 -5.97
C PHE A 132 15.72 5.43 -7.23
N SER A 133 15.24 5.10 -8.44
CA SER A 133 15.91 5.41 -9.69
C SER A 133 15.00 5.28 -10.93
N GLU A 134 15.52 5.73 -12.06
CA GLU A 134 15.04 5.41 -13.41
C GLU A 134 15.63 4.09 -13.94
N ASP A 135 16.63 3.53 -13.24
CA ASP A 135 17.28 2.26 -13.55
C ASP A 135 16.64 1.14 -12.72
N PRO A 136 16.02 0.11 -13.36
CA PRO A 136 15.37 -0.98 -12.63
C PRO A 136 16.34 -1.80 -11.78
N ASP A 137 17.59 -1.97 -12.17
CA ASP A 137 18.58 -2.72 -11.38
C ASP A 137 18.91 -1.98 -10.08
N MET A 138 19.01 -0.65 -10.13
CA MET A 138 19.18 0.17 -8.94
C MET A 138 17.94 0.13 -8.04
N VAL A 139 16.73 0.18 -8.61
CA VAL A 139 15.47 0.04 -7.86
C VAL A 139 15.42 -1.31 -7.15
N ILE A 140 15.85 -2.39 -7.81
CA ILE A 140 15.92 -3.74 -7.23
C ILE A 140 16.89 -3.78 -6.06
N ASP A 141 18.13 -3.33 -6.27
CA ASP A 141 19.18 -3.42 -5.25
C ASP A 141 18.81 -2.66 -3.97
N TYR A 142 18.36 -1.42 -4.12
CA TYR A 142 17.98 -0.59 -2.99
C TYR A 142 16.64 -1.04 -2.36
N GLY A 143 15.67 -1.43 -3.18
CA GLY A 143 14.38 -1.93 -2.71
C GLY A 143 14.51 -3.17 -1.83
N ILE A 144 15.34 -4.14 -2.24
CA ILE A 144 15.62 -5.36 -1.45
C ILE A 144 16.29 -5.00 -0.12
N GLN A 145 17.26 -4.10 -0.10
CA GLN A 145 17.94 -3.72 1.13
C GLN A 145 17.00 -2.96 2.08
N PHE A 146 16.18 -2.05 1.56
CA PHE A 146 15.16 -1.34 2.36
C PHE A 146 14.15 -2.33 2.98
N MET A 147 13.61 -3.23 2.18
CA MET A 147 12.70 -4.30 2.63
C MET A 147 13.33 -5.12 3.75
N LYS A 148 14.56 -5.61 3.56
CA LYS A 148 15.29 -6.38 4.59
C LYS A 148 15.48 -5.57 5.87
N GLY A 149 15.79 -4.28 5.73
CA GLY A 149 15.89 -3.38 6.88
C GLY A 149 14.59 -3.32 7.70
N LEU A 150 13.42 -3.33 7.04
CA LEU A 150 12.12 -3.41 7.71
C LEU A 150 11.91 -4.79 8.37
N GLN A 151 12.02 -5.86 7.58
CA GLN A 151 11.67 -7.22 7.99
C GLN A 151 12.56 -7.77 9.10
N ASP A 152 13.88 -7.57 9.02
CA ASP A 152 14.85 -7.97 10.06
C ASP A 152 14.59 -7.28 11.42
N HIS A 153 13.79 -6.21 11.43
CA HIS A 153 13.43 -5.48 12.65
C HIS A 153 11.93 -5.58 12.99
N GLY A 154 11.28 -6.64 12.48
CA GLY A 154 9.94 -7.05 12.89
C GLY A 154 8.80 -6.20 12.31
N MET A 155 8.99 -5.62 11.14
CA MET A 155 7.98 -4.84 10.44
C MET A 155 7.68 -5.47 9.07
N LEU A 156 6.41 -5.69 8.74
CA LEU A 156 6.00 -6.18 7.43
C LEU A 156 6.26 -5.10 6.37
N ALA A 157 6.72 -5.53 5.19
CA ALA A 157 7.06 -4.68 4.06
C ALA A 157 6.11 -4.89 2.87
N THR A 158 5.92 -3.86 2.05
CA THR A 158 5.05 -3.89 0.88
C THR A 158 5.74 -3.30 -0.34
N ALA A 159 5.87 -4.06 -1.41
CA ALA A 159 6.29 -3.53 -2.71
C ALA A 159 5.12 -2.82 -3.41
N LYS A 160 5.32 -1.59 -3.90
CA LYS A 160 4.27 -0.78 -4.53
C LYS A 160 4.81 0.10 -5.64
N HIS A 161 3.99 0.43 -6.63
CA HIS A 161 2.56 0.14 -6.87
C HIS A 161 2.44 -0.78 -8.10
N PHE A 162 2.12 -2.04 -7.89
CA PHE A 162 1.99 -3.02 -8.97
C PHE A 162 0.84 -2.64 -9.93
N PRO A 163 0.99 -2.77 -11.28
CA PRO A 163 2.12 -3.36 -12.02
C PRO A 163 3.27 -2.39 -12.37
N GLY A 164 3.30 -1.17 -11.88
CA GLY A 164 4.33 -0.17 -12.07
C GLY A 164 3.74 1.20 -12.41
N HIS A 165 3.96 2.21 -11.57
CA HIS A 165 3.41 3.57 -11.69
C HIS A 165 4.41 4.58 -12.24
N GLY A 166 5.64 4.15 -12.55
CA GLY A 166 6.74 5.07 -12.89
C GLY A 166 6.60 5.80 -14.21
N ASP A 167 5.87 5.23 -15.18
CA ASP A 167 5.68 5.79 -16.52
C ASP A 167 4.40 6.64 -16.67
N THR A 168 3.53 6.69 -15.67
CA THR A 168 2.25 7.37 -15.79
C THR A 168 2.39 8.88 -15.78
N GLU A 169 1.56 9.57 -16.57
CA GLU A 169 1.48 11.04 -16.63
C GLU A 169 0.34 11.61 -15.77
N THR A 170 -0.41 10.74 -15.10
CA THR A 170 -1.57 11.11 -14.31
C THR A 170 -1.41 10.59 -12.88
N ASP A 171 -1.70 11.46 -11.91
CA ASP A 171 -1.78 11.08 -10.51
C ASP A 171 -3.05 10.26 -10.24
N SER A 172 -2.89 8.99 -9.84
CA SER A 172 -3.98 8.06 -9.52
C SER A 172 -4.85 8.53 -8.34
N HIS A 173 -4.37 9.44 -7.50
CA HIS A 173 -5.20 10.11 -6.49
C HIS A 173 -6.29 10.99 -7.11
N SER A 174 -6.07 11.50 -8.31
CA SER A 174 -6.96 12.43 -8.99
C SER A 174 -7.80 11.79 -10.09
N SER A 175 -7.27 10.83 -10.85
CA SER A 175 -7.97 10.12 -11.93
C SER A 175 -7.27 8.81 -12.25
N LEU A 176 -7.90 7.95 -13.11
CA LEU A 176 -7.30 6.70 -13.53
C LEU A 176 -5.98 6.94 -14.27
N ALA A 177 -4.90 6.39 -13.75
CA ALA A 177 -3.58 6.49 -14.35
C ALA A 177 -3.41 5.46 -15.47
N MET A 178 -2.84 5.89 -16.60
CA MET A 178 -2.64 5.04 -17.77
C MET A 178 -1.18 4.65 -17.87
N ILE A 179 -0.90 3.36 -18.04
CA ILE A 179 0.42 2.82 -18.38
C ILE A 179 0.46 2.70 -19.91
N SER A 180 1.14 3.62 -20.57
CA SER A 180 1.28 3.65 -22.04
C SER A 180 2.53 2.85 -22.46
N SER A 181 2.61 1.60 -22.04
CA SER A 181 3.76 0.71 -22.28
C SER A 181 3.33 -0.55 -23.00
N ASP A 182 4.05 -0.91 -24.06
CA ASP A 182 3.87 -2.20 -24.70
C ASP A 182 4.29 -3.37 -23.78
N SER A 183 3.92 -4.58 -24.18
CA SER A 183 4.20 -5.79 -23.42
C SER A 183 5.71 -5.99 -23.15
N LEU A 184 6.57 -5.68 -24.11
CA LEU A 184 8.02 -5.88 -23.97
C LEU A 184 8.55 -4.97 -22.86
N ARG A 185 8.19 -3.69 -22.89
CA ARG A 185 8.63 -2.71 -21.92
C ARG A 185 8.13 -3.07 -20.52
N LEU A 186 6.84 -3.41 -20.38
CA LEU A 186 6.28 -3.81 -19.09
C LEU A 186 7.08 -4.94 -18.44
N TRP A 187 7.44 -6.00 -19.23
CA TRP A 187 8.17 -7.16 -18.75
C TRP A 187 9.67 -6.95 -18.59
N THR A 188 10.24 -5.89 -19.15
CA THR A 188 11.67 -5.60 -19.04
C THR A 188 12.01 -4.46 -18.11
N LEU A 189 11.01 -3.62 -17.73
CA LEU A 189 11.23 -2.43 -16.94
C LEU A 189 10.38 -2.40 -15.65
N GLU A 190 9.04 -2.46 -15.77
CA GLU A 190 8.14 -2.24 -14.64
C GLU A 190 8.00 -3.48 -13.74
N ILE A 191 7.89 -4.67 -14.31
CA ILE A 191 7.67 -5.94 -13.58
C ILE A 191 8.91 -6.47 -12.86
N PRO A 192 10.15 -6.35 -13.38
CA PRO A 192 11.33 -6.97 -12.76
C PRO A 192 11.58 -6.55 -11.30
N PRO A 193 11.39 -5.30 -10.87
CA PRO A 193 11.49 -4.96 -9.45
C PRO A 193 10.53 -5.76 -8.56
N PHE A 194 9.26 -5.90 -8.96
CA PHE A 194 8.28 -6.69 -8.20
C PHE A 194 8.66 -8.17 -8.15
N GLN A 195 9.06 -8.76 -9.29
CA GLN A 195 9.55 -10.15 -9.30
C GLN A 195 10.74 -10.34 -8.37
N SER A 196 11.66 -9.39 -8.34
CA SER A 196 12.84 -9.45 -7.48
C SER A 196 12.47 -9.33 -6.00
N MET A 197 11.52 -8.45 -5.65
CA MET A 197 10.98 -8.34 -4.29
C MET A 197 10.29 -9.65 -3.85
N ILE A 198 9.49 -10.25 -4.73
CA ILE A 198 8.82 -11.54 -4.49
C ILE A 198 9.85 -12.65 -4.25
N ASN A 199 10.86 -12.75 -5.09
CA ASN A 199 11.93 -13.75 -4.97
C ASN A 199 12.77 -13.58 -3.69
N ASN A 200 12.79 -12.37 -3.11
CA ASN A 200 13.47 -12.06 -1.86
C ASN A 200 12.52 -12.05 -0.64
N GLY A 201 11.27 -12.50 -0.79
CA GLY A 201 10.35 -12.76 0.33
C GLY A 201 9.64 -11.52 0.86
N VAL A 202 9.22 -10.60 -0.01
CA VAL A 202 8.35 -9.49 0.41
C VAL A 202 7.04 -10.00 1.00
N ASP A 203 6.57 -9.40 2.10
CA ASP A 203 5.36 -9.83 2.80
C ASP A 203 4.09 -9.51 2.03
N ALA A 204 4.07 -8.35 1.36
CA ALA A 204 2.91 -7.89 0.61
C ALA A 204 3.28 -7.18 -0.70
N VAL A 205 2.33 -7.16 -1.63
CA VAL A 205 2.37 -6.33 -2.83
C VAL A 205 1.11 -5.47 -2.87
N MET A 206 1.26 -4.16 -3.05
CA MET A 206 0.14 -3.24 -3.23
C MET A 206 -0.14 -3.06 -4.71
N VAL A 207 -1.39 -3.34 -5.10
CA VAL A 207 -1.88 -3.15 -6.47
C VAL A 207 -2.50 -1.76 -6.61
N GLY A 208 -1.94 -0.96 -7.51
CA GLY A 208 -2.38 0.41 -7.75
C GLY A 208 -3.57 0.52 -8.71
N HIS A 209 -4.14 1.73 -8.76
CA HIS A 209 -5.28 2.05 -9.65
C HIS A 209 -4.78 2.54 -11.00
N MET A 210 -4.22 1.62 -11.78
CA MET A 210 -3.68 1.87 -13.10
C MET A 210 -4.31 0.96 -14.13
N HIS A 211 -4.38 1.44 -15.37
CA HIS A 211 -4.85 0.68 -16.52
C HIS A 211 -3.77 0.65 -17.59
N ALA A 212 -3.58 -0.49 -18.24
CA ALA A 212 -2.58 -0.71 -19.29
C ALA A 212 -3.28 -1.13 -20.60
N PRO A 213 -3.85 -0.19 -21.37
CA PRO A 213 -4.68 -0.48 -22.54
C PRO A 213 -3.90 -1.14 -23.69
N ASP A 214 -2.63 -0.82 -23.85
CA ASP A 214 -1.79 -1.42 -24.89
C ASP A 214 -1.46 -2.89 -24.61
N TYR A 215 -1.52 -3.29 -23.33
CA TYR A 215 -1.29 -4.66 -22.91
C TYR A 215 -2.60 -5.46 -22.78
N GLN A 216 -3.68 -4.82 -22.35
CA GLN A 216 -5.00 -5.43 -22.13
C GLN A 216 -6.12 -4.56 -22.72
N PRO A 217 -6.25 -4.53 -24.05
CA PRO A 217 -7.18 -3.63 -24.73
C PRO A 217 -8.67 -3.96 -24.51
N GLU A 218 -8.99 -5.18 -24.07
CA GLU A 218 -10.36 -5.63 -23.81
C GLU A 218 -10.88 -5.23 -22.42
N SER A 219 -9.99 -4.72 -21.54
CA SER A 219 -10.32 -4.26 -20.18
C SER A 219 -10.26 -2.75 -20.09
N ASP A 220 -11.16 -2.14 -19.32
CA ASP A 220 -11.17 -0.72 -18.97
C ASP A 220 -11.14 -0.49 -17.47
N ILE A 221 -10.97 -1.57 -16.68
CA ILE A 221 -10.93 -1.53 -15.22
C ILE A 221 -9.49 -1.40 -14.69
N PRO A 222 -9.30 -0.76 -13.51
CA PRO A 222 -7.99 -0.64 -12.88
C PRO A 222 -7.41 -1.99 -12.46
N ALA A 223 -6.08 -2.10 -12.47
CA ALA A 223 -5.37 -3.33 -12.10
C ALA A 223 -5.78 -3.88 -10.72
N SER A 224 -6.09 -3.01 -9.75
CA SER A 224 -6.56 -3.41 -8.41
C SER A 224 -7.93 -4.09 -8.39
N MET A 225 -8.69 -4.03 -9.50
CA MET A 225 -10.02 -4.62 -9.64
C MET A 225 -10.05 -5.68 -10.75
N ASP A 226 -8.92 -5.96 -11.39
CA ASP A 226 -8.83 -6.83 -12.56
C ASP A 226 -8.19 -8.17 -12.21
N PRO A 227 -8.94 -9.32 -12.33
CA PRO A 227 -8.40 -10.66 -12.08
C PRO A 227 -7.16 -10.99 -12.89
N PHE A 228 -7.02 -10.43 -14.08
CA PHE A 228 -5.84 -10.63 -14.92
C PHE A 228 -4.57 -10.15 -14.21
N TRP A 229 -4.55 -8.94 -13.64
CA TRP A 229 -3.38 -8.41 -12.96
C TRP A 229 -3.13 -9.09 -11.63
N VAL A 230 -4.20 -9.30 -10.85
CA VAL A 230 -4.09 -9.85 -9.49
C VAL A 230 -3.86 -11.35 -9.50
N ASN A 231 -4.71 -12.13 -10.21
CA ASN A 231 -4.61 -13.58 -10.21
C ASN A 231 -3.65 -14.10 -11.28
N ASP A 232 -3.82 -13.70 -12.56
CA ASP A 232 -3.06 -14.34 -13.62
C ASP A 232 -1.60 -13.89 -13.63
N ILE A 233 -1.35 -12.59 -13.42
CA ILE A 233 0.02 -12.08 -13.40
C ILE A 233 0.63 -12.24 -12.01
N LEU A 234 0.11 -11.58 -10.98
CA LEU A 234 0.78 -11.50 -9.69
C LEU A 234 0.80 -12.85 -8.95
N ARG A 235 -0.37 -13.52 -8.81
CA ARG A 235 -0.44 -14.82 -8.13
C ARG A 235 0.23 -15.92 -8.94
N ASN A 236 -0.20 -16.11 -10.20
CA ASN A 236 0.15 -17.30 -10.98
C ASN A 236 1.50 -17.13 -11.69
N ARG A 237 1.68 -16.06 -12.48
CA ARG A 237 2.88 -15.92 -13.31
C ARG A 237 4.11 -15.51 -12.52
N LEU A 238 3.95 -14.56 -11.55
CA LEU A 238 5.04 -14.14 -10.66
C LEU A 238 5.16 -15.05 -9.41
N ASN A 239 4.22 -16.00 -9.23
CA ASN A 239 4.18 -16.97 -8.13
C ASN A 239 4.20 -16.30 -6.74
N PHE A 240 3.45 -15.20 -6.57
CA PHE A 240 3.38 -14.47 -5.30
C PHE A 240 2.39 -15.14 -4.34
N ASN A 241 2.88 -15.52 -3.15
CA ASN A 241 2.10 -16.20 -2.11
C ASN A 241 1.89 -15.33 -0.84
N GLY A 242 2.39 -14.09 -0.84
CA GLY A 242 2.16 -13.13 0.25
C GLY A 242 0.81 -12.42 0.14
N ALA A 243 0.59 -11.40 0.96
CA ALA A 243 -0.64 -10.62 0.95
C ALA A 243 -0.73 -9.67 -0.24
N ILE A 244 -1.85 -9.68 -0.95
CA ILE A 244 -2.16 -8.69 -1.99
C ILE A 244 -3.09 -7.64 -1.39
N VAL A 245 -2.64 -6.40 -1.36
CA VAL A 245 -3.41 -5.27 -0.83
C VAL A 245 -3.72 -4.27 -1.94
N THR A 246 -4.92 -3.69 -1.96
CA THR A 246 -5.23 -2.58 -2.87
C THR A 246 -4.56 -1.30 -2.41
N ASP A 247 -4.29 -0.38 -3.33
CA ASP A 247 -4.16 1.03 -2.95
C ASP A 247 -5.50 1.56 -2.41
N GLY A 248 -5.54 2.80 -1.91
CA GLY A 248 -6.72 3.37 -1.28
C GLY A 248 -7.93 3.46 -2.19
N MET A 249 -8.99 2.67 -1.98
CA MET A 249 -10.19 2.64 -2.82
C MET A 249 -10.95 3.96 -2.87
N GLY A 250 -10.69 4.90 -1.95
CA GLY A 250 -11.22 6.26 -1.99
C GLY A 250 -10.49 7.23 -2.92
N MET A 251 -9.50 6.77 -3.71
CA MET A 251 -8.77 7.61 -4.65
C MET A 251 -9.59 7.92 -5.91
N GLY A 252 -9.30 9.07 -6.54
CA GLY A 252 -10.03 9.56 -7.70
C GLY A 252 -9.98 8.65 -8.93
N GLY A 253 -8.94 7.81 -9.05
CA GLY A 253 -8.85 6.76 -10.07
C GLY A 253 -10.00 5.76 -10.00
N ILE A 254 -10.57 5.53 -8.81
CA ILE A 254 -11.72 4.66 -8.57
C ILE A 254 -13.01 5.48 -8.47
N THR A 255 -13.11 6.40 -7.52
CA THR A 255 -14.37 7.05 -7.12
C THR A 255 -15.02 7.90 -8.20
N LYS A 256 -14.29 8.33 -9.23
CA LYS A 256 -14.84 9.06 -10.36
C LYS A 256 -15.57 8.18 -11.36
N ASN A 257 -15.25 6.89 -11.41
CA ASN A 257 -15.72 5.97 -12.45
C ASN A 257 -16.62 4.84 -11.90
N TYR A 258 -16.48 4.51 -10.61
CA TYR A 258 -17.14 3.36 -9.99
C TYR A 258 -17.78 3.74 -8.66
N SER A 259 -18.89 3.08 -8.32
CA SER A 259 -19.43 3.16 -6.95
C SER A 259 -18.54 2.39 -5.98
N ASP A 260 -18.52 2.80 -4.71
CA ASP A 260 -17.71 2.14 -3.69
C ASP A 260 -18.03 0.65 -3.57
N ALA A 261 -19.33 0.28 -3.55
CA ALA A 261 -19.76 -1.11 -3.45
C ALA A 261 -19.26 -1.95 -4.63
N PHE A 262 -19.40 -1.47 -5.86
CA PHE A 262 -18.89 -2.16 -7.04
C PHE A 262 -17.38 -2.35 -6.98
N ALA A 263 -16.63 -1.27 -6.68
CA ALA A 263 -15.18 -1.32 -6.66
C ALA A 263 -14.63 -2.30 -5.60
N LEU A 264 -15.26 -2.34 -4.41
CA LEU A 264 -14.87 -3.25 -3.34
C LEU A 264 -15.13 -4.72 -3.70
N VAL A 265 -16.29 -5.02 -4.30
CA VAL A 265 -16.64 -6.38 -4.77
C VAL A 265 -15.67 -6.83 -5.86
N GLU A 266 -15.41 -5.98 -6.85
CA GLU A 266 -14.48 -6.32 -7.93
C GLU A 266 -13.04 -6.52 -7.43
N ALA A 267 -12.56 -5.74 -6.47
CA ALA A 267 -11.24 -5.94 -5.88
C ALA A 267 -11.13 -7.31 -5.15
N VAL A 268 -12.18 -7.74 -4.45
CA VAL A 268 -12.24 -9.08 -3.84
C VAL A 268 -12.29 -10.16 -4.92
N ASN A 269 -13.15 -10.00 -5.93
CA ASN A 269 -13.28 -10.96 -7.05
C ASN A 269 -11.98 -11.06 -7.86
N ALA A 270 -11.23 -9.96 -7.98
CA ALA A 270 -9.91 -9.95 -8.60
C ALA A 270 -8.88 -10.79 -7.84
N GLY A 271 -9.08 -11.04 -6.54
CA GLY A 271 -8.20 -11.84 -5.71
C GLY A 271 -7.34 -11.03 -4.73
N CYS A 272 -7.68 -9.75 -4.47
CA CYS A 272 -7.04 -8.99 -3.40
C CYS A 272 -7.43 -9.56 -2.03
N ASP A 273 -6.43 -9.79 -1.18
CA ASP A 273 -6.64 -10.31 0.18
C ASP A 273 -7.07 -9.21 1.16
N ILE A 274 -6.60 -7.99 0.91
CA ILE A 274 -6.76 -6.85 1.82
C ILE A 274 -7.13 -5.61 1.02
N ILE A 275 -8.12 -4.87 1.52
CA ILE A 275 -8.63 -3.66 0.89
C ILE A 275 -8.46 -2.47 1.82
N ILE A 276 -7.88 -1.37 1.32
CA ILE A 276 -7.79 -0.09 2.05
C ILE A 276 -9.03 0.76 1.71
N GLN A 277 -9.91 0.96 2.69
CA GLN A 277 -11.10 1.79 2.52
C GLN A 277 -11.06 3.04 3.40
N ASN A 278 -11.40 4.18 2.81
CA ASN A 278 -11.35 5.48 3.46
C ASN A 278 -12.65 5.89 4.17
N TYR A 279 -13.79 5.25 3.84
CA TYR A 279 -15.13 5.69 4.22
C TYR A 279 -16.00 4.53 4.72
N ASP A 280 -17.28 4.77 4.84
CA ASP A 280 -18.31 3.95 5.46
C ASP A 280 -18.23 2.45 5.05
N ILE A 281 -18.02 1.59 6.04
CA ILE A 281 -17.91 0.14 5.86
C ILE A 281 -19.31 -0.51 5.70
N SER A 282 -20.37 0.22 6.00
CA SER A 282 -21.76 -0.30 5.92
C SER A 282 -22.09 -0.85 4.52
N CYS A 283 -21.43 -0.32 3.48
CA CYS A 283 -21.58 -0.77 2.12
C CYS A 283 -21.07 -2.21 1.89
N LEU A 284 -19.98 -2.62 2.54
CA LEU A 284 -19.42 -3.98 2.43
C LEU A 284 -20.28 -5.01 3.17
N LEU A 285 -20.78 -4.66 4.34
CA LEU A 285 -21.64 -5.53 5.13
C LEU A 285 -22.97 -5.80 4.40
N TYR A 286 -23.50 -4.79 3.73
CA TYR A 286 -24.73 -4.92 2.97
C TYR A 286 -24.58 -5.77 1.69
N THR A 287 -23.40 -5.81 1.07
CA THR A 287 -23.15 -6.60 -0.14
C THR A 287 -22.80 -8.06 0.17
N SER A 288 -22.24 -8.37 1.34
CA SER A 288 -22.02 -9.77 1.74
C SER A 288 -23.34 -10.51 2.02
N ASP A 289 -24.31 -9.83 2.61
CA ASP A 289 -25.66 -10.41 2.85
C ASP A 289 -26.46 -10.58 1.57
N ALA A 290 -26.20 -9.78 0.53
CA ALA A 290 -26.88 -9.88 -0.78
C ALA A 290 -26.28 -10.96 -1.70
N ALA A 291 -25.14 -11.54 -1.36
CA ALA A 291 -24.54 -12.65 -2.10
C ALA A 291 -24.99 -14.03 -1.61
N ASP A 292 -25.70 -14.10 -0.48
CA ASP A 292 -26.28 -15.33 0.09
C ASP A 292 -27.76 -15.53 -0.26
N ASP A 293 -28.41 -14.60 -0.98
CA ASP A 293 -29.75 -14.70 -1.57
C ASP A 293 -29.65 -14.96 -3.10
#